data_a3a4d0839e466e9a86ef8014aa5b1113
#
_entry.id   a3a4d0839e466e9a86ef8014aa5b1113
#
_cell.length_a   1.000
_cell.length_b   1.000
_cell.length_c   1.000
_cell.angle_alpha   90.00
_cell.angle_beta   90.00
_cell.angle_gamma   90.00
#
_symmetry.space_group_name_H-M   'P 1'
#
loop_
_entity.id
_entity.type
_entity.pdbx_description
1 polymer ?
#
loop_
_entity_poly.entity_id
_entity_poly.type
_entity_poly.pdbx_seq_one_letter_code
_entity_poly.pdbx_strand_id
1 'polypeptide(L)'
;MTILNIETSTTCCSAAITIDGIAVASVENLAGANHASELPVFIEQMLHAAQTNHWHIDAVALSQGPGSYTGLRIGASIAKGICYGLNIPLIPIDTLQILCHCIDSKDLADGSDALLCPMIDARRMEVYTALYQHEANSHLSTIAEVQAKIIDTEAFKEELERQPIYFFGNGAAKCQTVITHPNAHFIDNIVPRACCMGRLAELYTHTLDNKQMAYYEPFYLKEFVAAPSHIKGLK
;
A
#
# COMPACT_ATOMS: atom_id res chain seq x y z
N MET A 1 1.45 16.33 12.30
CA MET A 1 2.85 16.13 11.82
C MET A 1 2.94 16.38 10.32
N THR A 2 4.12 16.80 9.82
CA THR A 2 4.41 16.86 8.39
C THR A 2 5.15 15.60 7.97
N ILE A 3 4.54 14.77 7.13
CA ILE A 3 5.06 13.45 6.77
C ILE A 3 5.29 13.37 5.25
N LEU A 4 6.48 12.92 4.85
CA LEU A 4 6.76 12.54 3.47
C LEU A 4 6.34 11.08 3.28
N ASN A 5 5.33 10.82 2.45
CA ASN A 5 4.78 9.50 2.18
C ASN A 5 5.33 8.96 0.86
N ILE A 6 5.72 7.69 0.84
CA ILE A 6 6.31 6.98 -0.31
C ILE A 6 5.57 5.68 -0.56
N GLU A 7 5.05 5.50 -1.78
CA GLU A 7 4.35 4.29 -2.20
C GLU A 7 4.97 3.71 -3.47
N THR A 8 5.42 2.45 -3.39
CA THR A 8 6.09 1.73 -4.48
C THR A 8 5.75 0.24 -4.51
N SER A 9 4.75 -0.18 -3.76
CA SER A 9 4.44 -1.61 -3.57
C SER A 9 3.79 -2.29 -4.76
N THR A 10 3.24 -1.51 -5.71
CA THR A 10 2.56 -2.03 -6.91
C THR A 10 3.16 -1.41 -8.18
N THR A 11 2.39 -1.37 -9.28
CA THR A 11 2.79 -0.64 -10.49
C THR A 11 2.67 0.88 -10.33
N CYS A 12 1.92 1.35 -9.34
CA CYS A 12 1.86 2.76 -8.99
C CYS A 12 3.18 3.20 -8.34
N CYS A 13 3.68 4.36 -8.73
CA CYS A 13 4.75 5.06 -8.04
C CYS A 13 4.24 6.42 -7.60
N SER A 14 4.31 6.73 -6.32
CA SER A 14 3.84 8.02 -5.82
C SER A 14 4.61 8.49 -4.59
N ALA A 15 4.65 9.82 -4.43
CA ALA A 15 5.13 10.51 -3.26
C ALA A 15 4.16 11.65 -2.88
N ALA A 16 4.01 11.91 -1.60
CA ALA A 16 3.14 12.99 -1.11
C ALA A 16 3.68 13.58 0.18
N ILE A 17 3.39 14.85 0.42
CA ILE A 17 3.52 15.46 1.73
C ILE A 17 2.14 15.58 2.34
N THR A 18 2.00 15.11 3.57
CA THR A 18 0.80 15.29 4.37
C THR A 18 1.10 16.11 5.61
N ILE A 19 0.15 16.96 6.00
CA ILE A 19 0.20 17.74 7.25
C ILE A 19 -1.08 17.38 8.02
N ASP A 20 -0.92 16.92 9.24
CA ASP A 20 -2.01 16.50 10.11
C ASP A 20 -2.97 15.53 9.38
N GLY A 21 -2.38 14.57 8.69
CA GLY A 21 -3.08 13.53 7.94
C GLY A 21 -3.68 13.94 6.60
N ILE A 22 -3.58 15.22 6.19
CA ILE A 22 -4.14 15.76 4.96
C ILE A 22 -3.04 15.97 3.92
N ALA A 23 -3.24 15.44 2.70
CA ALA A 23 -2.29 15.63 1.61
C ALA A 23 -2.30 17.11 1.14
N VAL A 24 -1.13 17.75 1.20
CA VAL A 24 -0.92 19.15 0.79
C VAL A 24 -0.10 19.25 -0.52
N ALA A 25 0.66 18.22 -0.85
CA ALA A 25 1.34 18.07 -2.15
C ALA A 25 1.43 16.58 -2.50
N SER A 26 1.29 16.24 -3.78
CA SER A 26 1.44 14.87 -4.26
C SER A 26 1.89 14.82 -5.70
N VAL A 27 2.59 13.75 -6.05
CA VAL A 27 2.98 13.40 -7.42
C VAL A 27 2.87 11.89 -7.59
N GLU A 28 2.39 11.44 -8.73
CA GLU A 28 2.14 10.03 -8.98
C GLU A 28 2.21 9.64 -10.45
N ASN A 29 2.59 8.41 -10.72
CA ASN A 29 2.40 7.73 -12.00
C ASN A 29 1.65 6.42 -11.75
N LEU A 30 0.43 6.33 -12.29
CA LEU A 30 -0.46 5.18 -12.16
C LEU A 30 -0.33 4.19 -13.34
N ALA A 31 0.37 4.59 -14.41
CA ALA A 31 0.38 3.87 -15.69
C ALA A 31 1.47 2.79 -15.81
N GLY A 32 2.13 2.43 -14.72
CA GLY A 32 3.23 1.45 -14.74
C GLY A 32 4.59 2.13 -14.71
N ALA A 33 4.97 2.59 -13.54
CA ALA A 33 6.18 3.36 -13.30
C ALA A 33 7.46 2.52 -13.35
N ASN A 34 8.53 3.14 -13.85
CA ASN A 34 9.89 2.71 -13.54
C ASN A 34 10.30 3.36 -12.22
N HIS A 35 10.01 2.69 -11.09
CA HIS A 35 10.27 3.21 -9.75
C HIS A 35 11.70 3.73 -9.54
N ALA A 36 12.69 3.05 -10.13
CA ALA A 36 14.09 3.42 -9.95
C ALA A 36 14.43 4.80 -10.57
N SER A 37 13.79 5.17 -11.68
CA SER A 37 14.02 6.45 -12.35
C SER A 37 13.05 7.55 -11.90
N GLU A 38 11.81 7.19 -11.55
CA GLU A 38 10.76 8.17 -11.25
C GLU A 38 10.72 8.59 -9.79
N LEU A 39 10.88 7.65 -8.85
CA LEU A 39 10.79 7.98 -7.43
C LEU A 39 11.79 9.05 -6.99
N PRO A 40 13.08 9.04 -7.40
CA PRO A 40 14.00 10.11 -7.05
C PRO A 40 13.51 11.49 -7.51
N VAL A 41 12.94 11.59 -8.72
CA VAL A 41 12.38 12.84 -9.26
C VAL A 41 11.16 13.29 -8.44
N PHE A 42 10.28 12.37 -8.07
CA PHE A 42 9.12 12.67 -7.23
C PHE A 42 9.53 13.16 -5.85
N ILE A 43 10.54 12.53 -5.25
CA ILE A 43 11.08 12.96 -3.96
C ILE A 43 11.70 14.36 -4.06
N GLU A 44 12.47 14.65 -5.11
CA GLU A 44 13.02 15.98 -5.33
C GLU A 44 11.92 17.05 -5.41
N GLN A 45 10.82 16.78 -6.14
CA GLN A 45 9.67 17.66 -6.21
C GLN A 45 9.02 17.89 -4.84
N MET A 46 8.84 16.84 -4.04
CA MET A 46 8.26 16.95 -2.70
C MET A 46 9.17 17.73 -1.75
N LEU A 47 10.48 17.47 -1.77
CA LEU A 47 11.45 18.21 -0.94
C LEU A 47 11.51 19.69 -1.36
N HIS A 48 11.44 19.98 -2.65
CA HIS A 48 11.37 21.36 -3.15
C HIS A 48 10.07 22.06 -2.69
N ALA A 49 8.92 21.36 -2.76
CA ALA A 49 7.66 21.90 -2.27
C ALA A 49 7.72 22.19 -0.76
N ALA A 50 8.32 21.28 0.02
CA ALA A 50 8.52 21.48 1.45
C ALA A 50 9.38 22.70 1.74
N GLN A 51 10.50 22.86 1.03
CA GLN A 51 11.40 24.02 1.19
C GLN A 51 10.70 25.33 0.82
N THR A 52 9.98 25.37 -0.29
CA THR A 52 9.29 26.57 -0.79
C THR A 52 8.19 27.04 0.18
N ASN A 53 7.49 26.08 0.81
CA ASN A 53 6.39 26.38 1.73
C ASN A 53 6.83 26.40 3.22
N HIS A 54 8.13 26.26 3.48
CA HIS A 54 8.69 26.20 4.83
C HIS A 54 8.09 25.06 5.71
N TRP A 55 7.72 23.94 5.09
CA TRP A 55 7.26 22.75 5.82
C TRP A 55 8.47 21.95 6.33
N HIS A 56 8.52 21.74 7.63
CA HIS A 56 9.52 20.87 8.23
C HIS A 56 9.02 19.42 8.19
N ILE A 57 9.76 18.52 7.56
CA ILE A 57 9.40 17.10 7.50
C ILE A 57 9.80 16.42 8.80
N ASP A 58 8.81 15.87 9.52
CA ASP A 58 8.98 15.24 10.84
C ASP A 58 9.26 13.73 10.73
N ALA A 59 8.79 13.07 9.66
CA ALA A 59 8.94 11.63 9.44
C ALA A 59 8.81 11.27 7.96
N VAL A 60 9.26 10.08 7.59
CA VAL A 60 8.95 9.44 6.30
C VAL A 60 8.04 8.25 6.56
N ALA A 61 6.89 8.19 5.88
CA ALA A 61 6.03 7.00 5.83
C ALA A 61 6.30 6.21 4.54
N LEU A 62 6.37 4.89 4.65
CA LEU A 62 6.70 4.00 3.54
C LEU A 62 5.75 2.81 3.51
N SER A 63 5.22 2.47 2.33
CA SER A 63 4.56 1.19 2.15
C SER A 63 5.54 0.04 2.38
N GLN A 64 5.29 -0.75 3.43
CA GLN A 64 6.20 -1.83 3.83
C GLN A 64 5.99 -3.14 3.06
N GLY A 65 4.87 -3.29 2.37
CA GLY A 65 4.40 -4.53 1.76
C GLY A 65 3.10 -5.04 2.41
N PRO A 66 2.56 -6.14 1.86
CA PRO A 66 3.08 -6.93 0.75
C PRO A 66 2.99 -6.21 -0.60
N GLY A 67 3.78 -6.69 -1.58
CA GLY A 67 3.77 -6.09 -2.92
C GLY A 67 4.95 -6.50 -3.79
N SER A 68 5.28 -5.66 -4.76
CA SER A 68 6.40 -5.84 -5.68
C SER A 68 7.73 -5.87 -4.93
N TYR A 69 8.45 -6.98 -4.99
CA TYR A 69 9.75 -7.14 -4.35
C TYR A 69 10.74 -6.03 -4.73
N THR A 70 10.85 -5.72 -6.02
CA THR A 70 11.74 -4.67 -6.52
C THR A 70 11.27 -3.28 -6.10
N GLY A 71 9.97 -3.01 -6.22
CA GLY A 71 9.39 -1.72 -5.84
C GLY A 71 9.59 -1.42 -4.36
N LEU A 72 9.28 -2.37 -3.48
CA LEU A 72 9.47 -2.23 -2.03
C LEU A 72 10.93 -1.94 -1.65
N ARG A 73 11.90 -2.59 -2.33
CA ARG A 73 13.33 -2.34 -2.07
C ARG A 73 13.78 -0.96 -2.50
N ILE A 74 13.29 -0.49 -3.66
CA ILE A 74 13.59 0.86 -4.15
C ILE A 74 13.04 1.89 -3.16
N GLY A 75 11.77 1.77 -2.77
CA GLY A 75 11.14 2.65 -1.78
C GLY A 75 11.88 2.66 -0.45
N ALA A 76 12.20 1.47 0.09
CA ALA A 76 12.92 1.34 1.35
C ALA A 76 14.33 1.97 1.30
N SER A 77 15.05 1.79 0.19
CA SER A 77 16.41 2.35 0.05
C SER A 77 16.38 3.89 0.05
N ILE A 78 15.46 4.49 -0.68
CA ILE A 78 15.29 5.94 -0.74
C ILE A 78 14.80 6.49 0.60
N ALA A 79 13.77 5.87 1.21
CA ALA A 79 13.24 6.27 2.50
C ALA A 79 14.32 6.25 3.61
N LYS A 80 15.13 5.18 3.67
CA LYS A 80 16.27 5.09 4.59
C LYS A 80 17.28 6.22 4.38
N GLY A 81 17.61 6.52 3.12
CA GLY A 81 18.53 7.61 2.78
C GLY A 81 18.05 8.96 3.27
N ILE A 82 16.76 9.27 3.09
CA ILE A 82 16.13 10.51 3.53
C ILE A 82 16.09 10.58 5.05
N CYS A 83 15.60 9.53 5.71
CA CYS A 83 15.51 9.48 7.17
C CYS A 83 16.89 9.67 7.82
N TYR A 84 17.91 9.00 7.28
CA TYR A 84 19.29 9.15 7.77
C TYR A 84 19.82 10.57 7.56
N GLY A 85 19.62 11.14 6.36
CA GLY A 85 20.11 12.48 6.02
C GLY A 85 19.45 13.61 6.82
N LEU A 86 18.15 13.47 7.11
CA LEU A 86 17.38 14.46 7.87
C LEU A 86 17.32 14.14 9.37
N ASN A 87 17.82 13.00 9.81
CA ASN A 87 17.75 12.49 11.18
C ASN A 87 16.30 12.41 11.71
N ILE A 88 15.39 11.88 10.89
CA ILE A 88 13.96 11.71 11.20
C ILE A 88 13.57 10.22 11.15
N PRO A 89 12.49 9.79 11.84
CA PRO A 89 12.07 8.42 11.88
C PRO A 89 11.41 7.93 10.58
N LEU A 90 11.41 6.61 10.39
CA LEU A 90 10.66 5.89 9.37
C LEU A 90 9.39 5.28 9.98
N ILE A 91 8.26 5.40 9.28
CA ILE A 91 6.96 4.81 9.63
C ILE A 91 6.61 3.78 8.56
N PRO A 92 6.86 2.49 8.78
CA PRO A 92 6.43 1.45 7.85
C PRO A 92 4.92 1.21 7.98
N ILE A 93 4.19 1.22 6.84
CA ILE A 93 2.73 1.08 6.78
C ILE A 93 2.37 -0.10 5.89
N ASP A 94 1.44 -0.93 6.35
CA ASP A 94 0.92 -2.07 5.58
C ASP A 94 0.23 -1.61 4.28
N THR A 95 0.63 -2.20 3.14
CA THR A 95 0.09 -1.81 1.83
C THR A 95 -1.40 -2.10 1.68
N LEU A 96 -1.90 -3.17 2.30
CA LEU A 96 -3.33 -3.50 2.23
C LEU A 96 -4.17 -2.49 3.02
N GLN A 97 -3.65 -1.96 4.12
CA GLN A 97 -4.31 -0.87 4.85
C GLN A 97 -4.27 0.44 4.04
N ILE A 98 -3.16 0.74 3.34
CA ILE A 98 -3.10 1.90 2.43
C ILE A 98 -4.20 1.79 1.37
N LEU A 99 -4.39 0.62 0.76
CA LEU A 99 -5.46 0.37 -0.21
C LEU A 99 -6.84 0.69 0.36
N CYS A 100 -7.12 0.29 1.60
CA CYS A 100 -8.39 0.59 2.26
C CYS A 100 -8.63 2.11 2.41
N HIS A 101 -7.57 2.88 2.63
CA HIS A 101 -7.65 4.34 2.76
C HIS A 101 -7.71 5.07 1.42
N CYS A 102 -7.55 4.35 0.29
CA CYS A 102 -7.73 4.91 -1.05
C CYS A 102 -9.17 4.81 -1.58
N ILE A 103 -10.08 4.16 -0.83
CA ILE A 103 -11.50 4.07 -1.17
C ILE A 103 -12.19 5.37 -0.76
N ASP A 104 -13.01 5.92 -1.64
CA ASP A 104 -13.90 7.00 -1.29
C ASP A 104 -15.16 6.42 -0.59
N SER A 105 -15.63 7.06 0.46
CA SER A 105 -16.82 6.62 1.20
C SER A 105 -18.07 6.50 0.33
N LYS A 106 -18.15 7.26 -0.79
CA LYS A 106 -19.23 7.16 -1.78
C LYS A 106 -19.24 5.83 -2.56
N ASP A 107 -18.09 5.13 -2.62
CA ASP A 107 -17.96 3.85 -3.32
C ASP A 107 -18.41 2.67 -2.44
N LEU A 108 -18.66 2.93 -1.16
CA LEU A 108 -19.25 1.99 -0.22
C LEU A 108 -20.75 2.27 -0.15
N ALA A 109 -21.56 1.35 -0.68
CA ALA A 109 -23.01 1.42 -0.50
C ALA A 109 -23.36 1.34 0.98
N ASP A 110 -24.46 1.98 1.38
CA ASP A 110 -24.96 2.12 2.76
C ASP A 110 -24.67 0.92 3.67
N GLY A 111 -23.67 1.04 4.51
CA GLY A 111 -23.48 0.03 5.53
C GLY A 111 -22.11 0.06 6.19
N SER A 112 -22.10 0.45 7.45
CA SER A 112 -20.95 0.36 8.35
C SER A 112 -20.47 -1.08 8.61
N ASP A 113 -21.24 -2.10 8.19
CA ASP A 113 -20.98 -3.51 8.50
C ASP A 113 -20.29 -4.30 7.39
N ALA A 114 -20.00 -3.66 6.25
CA ALA A 114 -19.32 -4.32 5.15
C ALA A 114 -17.83 -4.53 5.45
N LEU A 115 -17.30 -5.69 5.01
CA LEU A 115 -15.87 -5.96 5.07
C LEU A 115 -15.13 -5.34 3.87
N LEU A 116 -13.92 -4.89 4.11
CA LEU A 116 -12.98 -4.43 3.10
C LEU A 116 -11.96 -5.54 2.83
N CYS A 117 -11.83 -5.95 1.57
CA CYS A 117 -10.93 -6.99 1.13
C CYS A 117 -9.97 -6.45 0.05
N PRO A 118 -8.90 -5.75 0.45
CA PRO A 118 -7.85 -5.33 -0.48
C PRO A 118 -7.16 -6.54 -1.08
N MET A 119 -6.87 -6.49 -2.38
CA MET A 119 -6.23 -7.57 -3.11
C MET A 119 -5.06 -7.05 -3.95
N ILE A 120 -3.85 -7.53 -3.67
CA ILE A 120 -2.67 -7.29 -4.50
C ILE A 120 -2.39 -8.54 -5.32
N ASP A 121 -2.13 -8.39 -6.60
CA ASP A 121 -1.85 -9.51 -7.50
C ASP A 121 -0.57 -10.26 -7.11
N ALA A 122 -0.70 -11.54 -6.77
CA ALA A 122 0.41 -12.46 -6.45
C ALA A 122 0.67 -13.47 -7.58
N ARG A 123 0.20 -13.17 -8.80
CA ARG A 123 0.23 -13.99 -10.01
C ARG A 123 -0.74 -15.18 -9.98
N ARG A 124 -1.08 -15.74 -11.17
CA ARG A 124 -2.09 -16.80 -11.31
C ARG A 124 -3.39 -16.40 -10.59
N MET A 125 -4.08 -17.36 -9.97
CA MET A 125 -5.28 -17.09 -9.17
C MET A 125 -4.96 -16.89 -7.68
N GLU A 126 -3.82 -16.29 -7.37
CA GLU A 126 -3.41 -15.96 -6.02
C GLU A 126 -3.33 -14.46 -5.81
N VAL A 127 -3.71 -14.00 -4.62
CA VAL A 127 -3.65 -12.60 -4.18
C VAL A 127 -3.02 -12.51 -2.79
N TYR A 128 -2.36 -11.39 -2.51
CA TYR A 128 -2.11 -10.97 -1.15
C TYR A 128 -3.32 -10.21 -0.66
N THR A 129 -3.89 -10.61 0.45
CA THR A 129 -5.15 -10.07 0.96
C THR A 129 -5.25 -10.16 2.47
N ALA A 130 -6.17 -9.41 3.02
CA ALA A 130 -6.61 -9.43 4.40
C ALA A 130 -8.11 -9.07 4.43
N LEU A 131 -8.77 -9.22 5.57
CA LEU A 131 -10.12 -8.69 5.77
C LEU A 131 -10.09 -7.65 6.88
N TYR A 132 -10.65 -6.49 6.59
CA TYR A 132 -10.78 -5.39 7.53
C TYR A 132 -12.24 -4.99 7.67
N GLN A 133 -12.59 -4.49 8.85
CA GLN A 133 -13.85 -3.79 9.08
C GLN A 133 -13.55 -2.32 9.34
N HIS A 134 -14.32 -1.45 8.69
CA HIS A 134 -14.19 -0.02 8.86
C HIS A 134 -14.84 0.39 10.18
N GLU A 135 -14.10 1.03 11.04
CA GLU A 135 -14.58 1.59 12.29
C GLU A 135 -14.68 3.12 12.23
N ALA A 136 -15.23 3.72 13.28
CA ALA A 136 -15.26 5.16 13.41
C ALA A 136 -13.84 5.76 13.37
N ASN A 137 -13.72 7.00 12.89
CA ASN A 137 -12.46 7.74 12.79
C ASN A 137 -11.42 7.14 11.82
N SER A 138 -11.87 6.42 10.78
CA SER A 138 -11.00 5.79 9.79
C SER A 138 -10.08 4.70 10.36
N HIS A 139 -10.39 4.17 11.52
CA HIS A 139 -9.71 3.01 12.07
C HIS A 139 -10.18 1.73 11.35
N LEU A 140 -9.25 0.80 11.14
CA LEU A 140 -9.53 -0.50 10.52
C LEU A 140 -9.26 -1.60 11.56
N SER A 141 -10.28 -2.36 11.93
CA SER A 141 -10.08 -3.57 12.71
C SER A 141 -9.78 -4.75 11.78
N THR A 142 -8.77 -5.53 12.14
CA THR A 142 -8.38 -6.72 11.38
C THR A 142 -9.30 -7.89 11.71
N ILE A 143 -10.04 -8.39 10.72
CA ILE A 143 -10.89 -9.56 10.82
C ILE A 143 -10.13 -10.82 10.39
N ALA A 144 -9.31 -10.72 9.33
CA ALA A 144 -8.39 -11.77 8.92
C ALA A 144 -7.03 -11.16 8.58
N GLU A 145 -5.98 -11.78 9.10
CA GLU A 145 -4.60 -11.34 8.92
C GLU A 145 -4.13 -11.40 7.46
N VAL A 146 -3.07 -10.65 7.17
CA VAL A 146 -2.43 -10.62 5.86
C VAL A 146 -1.95 -12.00 5.45
N GLN A 147 -2.39 -12.47 4.30
CA GLN A 147 -2.06 -13.78 3.76
C GLN A 147 -1.94 -13.80 2.23
N ALA A 148 -1.23 -14.81 1.71
CA ALA A 148 -1.32 -15.19 0.31
C ALA A 148 -2.44 -16.21 0.16
N LYS A 149 -3.50 -15.87 -0.58
CA LYS A 149 -4.70 -16.69 -0.73
C LYS A 149 -4.93 -17.06 -2.19
N ILE A 150 -5.04 -18.35 -2.47
CA ILE A 150 -5.52 -18.85 -3.77
C ILE A 150 -7.02 -18.65 -3.81
N ILE A 151 -7.51 -18.04 -4.88
CA ILE A 151 -8.93 -17.73 -5.06
C ILE A 151 -9.58 -18.82 -5.91
N ASP A 152 -10.55 -19.48 -5.32
CA ASP A 152 -11.43 -20.45 -5.92
C ASP A 152 -12.90 -20.12 -5.61
N THR A 153 -13.83 -20.97 -6.00
CA THR A 153 -15.28 -20.78 -5.80
C THR A 153 -15.73 -20.82 -4.32
N GLU A 154 -14.91 -21.35 -3.45
CA GLU A 154 -15.20 -21.42 -2.00
C GLU A 154 -14.53 -20.27 -1.22
N ALA A 155 -13.70 -19.44 -1.91
CA ALA A 155 -13.00 -18.34 -1.27
C ALA A 155 -14.00 -17.32 -0.70
N PHE A 156 -13.84 -16.99 0.58
CA PHE A 156 -14.67 -16.04 1.35
C PHE A 156 -16.15 -16.42 1.48
N LYS A 157 -16.52 -17.68 1.26
CA LYS A 157 -17.91 -18.12 1.26
C LYS A 157 -18.59 -17.88 2.60
N GLU A 158 -17.95 -18.25 3.69
CA GLU A 158 -18.51 -18.08 5.04
C GLU A 158 -18.73 -16.62 5.39
N GLU A 159 -17.80 -15.75 5.01
CA GLU A 159 -17.89 -14.32 5.26
C GLU A 159 -18.98 -13.69 4.39
N LEU A 160 -19.05 -14.07 3.11
CA LEU A 160 -20.05 -13.60 2.14
C LEU A 160 -21.48 -14.00 2.52
N GLU A 161 -21.66 -15.16 3.16
CA GLU A 161 -22.97 -15.58 3.67
C GLU A 161 -23.47 -14.70 4.83
N ARG A 162 -22.55 -14.00 5.53
CA ARG A 162 -22.88 -13.19 6.71
C ARG A 162 -23.07 -11.72 6.38
N GLN A 163 -22.23 -11.16 5.51
CA GLN A 163 -22.22 -9.72 5.25
C GLN A 163 -21.57 -9.37 3.89
N PRO A 164 -21.83 -8.18 3.35
CA PRO A 164 -21.18 -7.70 2.12
C PRO A 164 -19.67 -7.58 2.28
N ILE A 165 -18.93 -7.92 1.21
CA ILE A 165 -17.48 -7.73 1.11
C ILE A 165 -17.18 -6.90 -0.12
N TYR A 166 -16.41 -5.83 0.06
CA TYR A 166 -15.87 -5.01 -1.01
C TYR A 166 -14.47 -5.47 -1.38
N PHE A 167 -14.31 -5.97 -2.60
CA PHE A 167 -13.05 -6.42 -3.17
C PHE A 167 -12.47 -5.33 -4.08
N PHE A 168 -11.21 -4.96 -3.89
CA PHE A 168 -10.55 -3.90 -4.64
C PHE A 168 -9.02 -4.11 -4.68
N GLY A 169 -8.34 -3.30 -5.51
CA GLY A 169 -6.91 -3.44 -5.74
C GLY A 169 -6.61 -4.17 -7.05
N ASN A 170 -5.35 -4.18 -7.46
CA ASN A 170 -4.94 -4.73 -8.76
C ASN A 170 -5.07 -6.27 -8.88
N GLY A 171 -5.30 -6.96 -7.76
CA GLY A 171 -5.60 -8.39 -7.73
C GLY A 171 -7.09 -8.72 -7.84
N ALA A 172 -8.01 -7.76 -7.64
CA ALA A 172 -9.44 -8.01 -7.53
C ALA A 172 -10.09 -8.38 -8.87
N ALA A 173 -9.75 -7.70 -9.96
CA ALA A 173 -10.39 -7.88 -11.26
C ALA A 173 -10.36 -9.35 -11.76
N LYS A 174 -9.25 -10.06 -11.58
CA LYS A 174 -9.14 -11.48 -11.98
C LYS A 174 -10.00 -12.40 -11.13
N CYS A 175 -10.39 -11.99 -9.92
CA CYS A 175 -11.18 -12.78 -8.97
C CYS A 175 -12.68 -12.66 -9.23
N GLN A 176 -13.13 -11.62 -9.93
CA GLN A 176 -14.54 -11.34 -10.18
C GLN A 176 -15.27 -12.45 -10.94
N THR A 177 -14.57 -13.19 -11.79
CA THR A 177 -15.14 -14.33 -12.55
C THR A 177 -15.31 -15.60 -11.70
N VAL A 178 -14.68 -15.64 -10.53
CA VAL A 178 -14.66 -16.81 -9.63
C VAL A 178 -15.52 -16.55 -8.39
N ILE A 179 -15.45 -15.36 -7.81
CA ILE A 179 -16.27 -14.96 -6.66
C ILE A 179 -17.57 -14.33 -7.19
N THR A 180 -18.66 -15.12 -7.25
CA THR A 180 -19.93 -14.72 -7.86
C THR A 180 -21.10 -14.63 -6.88
N HIS A 181 -20.82 -14.34 -5.61
CA HIS A 181 -21.83 -14.22 -4.56
C HIS A 181 -22.56 -12.86 -4.62
N PRO A 182 -23.89 -12.75 -4.29
CA PRO A 182 -24.62 -11.48 -4.29
C PRO A 182 -24.02 -10.40 -3.36
N ASN A 183 -23.39 -10.82 -2.25
CA ASN A 183 -22.72 -9.93 -1.30
C ASN A 183 -21.27 -9.59 -1.70
N ALA A 184 -20.79 -10.07 -2.86
CA ALA A 184 -19.47 -9.72 -3.38
C ALA A 184 -19.56 -8.46 -4.26
N HIS A 185 -18.96 -7.38 -3.79
CA HIS A 185 -18.91 -6.11 -4.50
C HIS A 185 -17.48 -5.80 -4.94
N PHE A 186 -17.29 -5.45 -6.20
CA PHE A 186 -15.97 -5.14 -6.74
C PHE A 186 -15.87 -3.65 -7.05
N ILE A 187 -14.79 -3.01 -6.55
CA ILE A 187 -14.49 -1.60 -6.82
C ILE A 187 -13.25 -1.56 -7.71
N ASP A 188 -13.42 -1.02 -8.91
CA ASP A 188 -12.34 -0.92 -9.89
C ASP A 188 -11.42 0.29 -9.64
N ASN A 189 -10.22 0.20 -10.20
CA ASN A 189 -9.25 1.31 -10.24
C ASN A 189 -8.74 1.81 -8.87
N ILE A 190 -8.89 1.02 -7.82
CA ILE A 190 -8.26 1.33 -6.54
C ILE A 190 -6.81 0.82 -6.57
N VAL A 191 -5.87 1.73 -6.36
CA VAL A 191 -4.44 1.45 -6.24
C VAL A 191 -3.86 2.13 -5.00
N PRO A 192 -2.82 1.57 -4.37
CA PRO A 192 -2.21 2.22 -3.22
C PRO A 192 -1.51 3.52 -3.68
N ARG A 193 -1.73 4.61 -2.94
CA ARG A 193 -1.22 5.95 -3.27
C ARG A 193 -0.66 6.63 -2.04
N ALA A 194 0.44 7.35 -2.22
CA ALA A 194 1.10 8.07 -1.13
C ALA A 194 0.20 9.12 -0.47
N CYS A 195 -0.69 9.78 -1.23
CA CYS A 195 -1.62 10.77 -0.69
C CYS A 195 -2.68 10.18 0.26
N CYS A 196 -2.93 8.86 0.20
CA CYS A 196 -3.87 8.15 1.07
C CYS A 196 -3.23 7.73 2.42
N MET A 197 -1.91 7.86 2.56
CA MET A 197 -1.18 7.35 3.73
C MET A 197 -1.26 8.27 4.95
N GLY A 198 -1.56 9.56 4.78
CA GLY A 198 -1.38 10.57 5.81
C GLY A 198 -2.09 10.27 7.13
N ARG A 199 -3.41 10.00 7.10
CA ARG A 199 -4.16 9.65 8.32
C ARG A 199 -3.67 8.37 8.96
N LEU A 200 -3.31 7.39 8.13
CA LEU A 200 -2.80 6.12 8.60
C LEU A 200 -1.45 6.31 9.29
N ALA A 201 -0.55 7.10 8.70
CA ALA A 201 0.75 7.41 9.28
C ALA A 201 0.66 8.12 10.64
N GLU A 202 -0.35 8.98 10.84
CA GLU A 202 -0.61 9.62 12.13
C GLU A 202 -1.07 8.63 13.22
N LEU A 203 -1.76 7.55 12.83
CA LEU A 203 -2.24 6.50 13.75
C LEU A 203 -1.15 5.49 14.11
N TYR A 204 -0.11 5.35 13.27
CA TYR A 204 0.96 4.41 13.53
C TYR A 204 1.89 4.91 14.63
N THR A 205 1.90 4.20 15.75
CA THR A 205 2.78 4.48 16.90
C THR A 205 4.15 3.83 16.75
N HIS A 206 4.28 2.85 15.85
CA HIS A 206 5.54 2.16 15.61
C HIS A 206 6.39 2.92 14.59
N THR A 207 7.35 3.67 15.09
CA THR A 207 8.34 4.41 14.30
C THR A 207 9.71 3.77 14.47
N LEU A 208 10.49 3.72 13.40
CA LEU A 208 11.86 3.19 13.43
C LEU A 208 12.85 4.35 13.52
N ASP A 209 13.65 4.37 14.58
CA ASP A 209 14.80 5.28 14.69
C ASP A 209 15.95 4.86 13.74
N ASN A 210 17.02 5.66 13.67
CA ASN A 210 18.14 5.39 12.77
C ASN A 210 18.83 4.05 12.99
N LYS A 211 18.82 3.50 14.23
CA LYS A 211 19.42 2.19 14.52
C LYS A 211 18.54 1.05 14.05
N GLN A 212 17.25 1.13 14.35
CA GLN A 212 16.26 0.14 13.90
C GLN A 212 16.10 0.15 12.39
N MET A 213 16.09 1.34 11.77
CA MET A 213 15.98 1.52 10.34
C MET A 213 17.15 0.90 9.56
N ALA A 214 18.37 0.86 10.12
CA ALA A 214 19.50 0.21 9.47
C ALA A 214 19.21 -1.27 9.13
N TYR A 215 18.49 -1.96 9.99
CA TYR A 215 18.10 -3.36 9.85
C TYR A 215 16.70 -3.57 9.31
N TYR A 216 15.97 -2.49 9.01
CA TYR A 216 14.63 -2.60 8.45
C TYR A 216 14.66 -3.27 7.08
N GLU A 217 13.80 -4.26 6.88
CA GLU A 217 13.49 -4.89 5.61
C GLU A 217 11.98 -4.80 5.33
N PRO A 218 11.57 -4.64 4.07
CA PRO A 218 10.16 -4.70 3.71
C PRO A 218 9.53 -6.04 4.10
N PHE A 219 8.23 -6.04 4.30
CA PHE A 219 7.47 -7.24 4.60
C PHE A 219 7.28 -8.09 3.34
N TYR A 220 8.10 -9.11 3.20
CA TYR A 220 8.02 -10.10 2.12
C TYR A 220 7.14 -11.26 2.56
N LEU A 221 5.88 -11.27 2.09
CA LEU A 221 4.95 -12.36 2.43
C LEU A 221 5.35 -13.70 1.79
N LYS A 222 6.11 -13.65 0.70
CA LYS A 222 6.73 -14.81 0.04
C LYS A 222 8.21 -14.55 -0.22
N GLU A 223 8.99 -15.63 -0.15
CA GLU A 223 10.38 -15.57 -0.59
C GLU A 223 10.48 -15.25 -2.08
N PHE A 224 11.52 -14.49 -2.44
CA PHE A 224 11.78 -14.17 -3.84
C PHE A 224 12.24 -15.42 -4.59
N VAL A 225 11.46 -15.86 -5.56
CA VAL A 225 11.86 -16.90 -6.52
C VAL A 225 12.27 -16.23 -7.81
N ALA A 226 13.58 -16.25 -8.13
CA ALA A 226 14.08 -15.74 -9.38
C ALA A 226 13.48 -16.55 -10.56
N ALA A 227 12.95 -15.85 -11.57
CA ALA A 227 12.57 -16.50 -12.81
C ALA A 227 13.81 -17.11 -13.49
N PRO A 228 13.68 -18.27 -14.14
CA PRO A 228 14.78 -18.84 -14.91
C PRO A 228 15.30 -17.83 -15.93
N SER A 229 16.64 -17.69 -16.02
CA SER A 229 17.25 -16.79 -17.00
C SER A 229 16.85 -17.22 -18.42
N HIS A 230 16.26 -16.29 -19.18
CA HIS A 230 15.98 -16.48 -20.60
C HIS A 230 17.20 -16.15 -21.51
N ILE A 231 18.35 -15.84 -20.92
CA ILE A 231 19.59 -15.55 -21.67
C ILE A 231 20.17 -16.89 -22.14
N LYS A 232 20.11 -17.16 -23.44
CA LYS A 232 20.75 -18.35 -24.04
C LYS A 232 22.26 -18.28 -23.75
N GLY A 233 22.78 -19.23 -22.97
CA GLY A 233 24.21 -19.36 -22.71
C GLY A 233 24.64 -19.18 -21.24
N LEU A 234 23.77 -18.76 -20.33
CA LEU A 234 24.00 -18.85 -18.89
C LEU A 234 23.27 -20.08 -18.34
N LYS A 235 24.03 -21.15 -18.10
CA LYS A 235 23.59 -22.30 -17.31
C LYS A 235 23.99 -22.09 -15.85
#